data_606f05cf46787118ed82879583f9b2b3
#
_entry.id   606f05cf46787118ed82879583f9b2b3
#
_cell.length_a   1.000
_cell.length_b   1.000
_cell.length_c   1.000
_cell.angle_alpha   90.00
_cell.angle_beta   90.00
_cell.angle_gamma   90.00
#
_symmetry.space_group_name_H-M   'P 1'
#
loop_
_entity.id
_entity.type
_entity.pdbx_description
1 polymer ?
#
loop_
_entity_poly.entity_id
_entity_poly.type
_entity_poly.pdbx_seq_one_letter_code
_entity_poly.pdbx_strand_id
1 'polypeptide(L)'
;MKRIRLILLLSFAACSIMPVLSQIQKQESQYSNADTINDGSKYEVRRARAGIIVIDNGAETRAFEPFGGTQVGAMSYAEMVNSYKQAFGDSVAVYCMTIPNAVAYYCPEEQRSWTNNEKSVLDKLYASLDNTIIPVKIYDELESHKSEPIYSRTDHHWAPLGAYYASRCFANAAGVNFRPLSSYDAKTVHNYVGSMYTFSKDIAVKNAPEDFVYYMPQGIDYKSWFINYTLSKGKTVGESAPIERNFFIHYKDGSAGAYCTFMGGDTRTVKVVTGNKNGRRLMILKDSYGNALPAYLFYGFEEVHVVDFRYFPHSIRKYVADNSITDVLF
;
A
#
# COMPACT_ATOMS: atom_id res chain seq x y z
N MET A 1 -1.20 -31.52 -11.84
CA MET A 1 -1.72 -30.17 -11.55
C MET A 1 -0.54 -29.20 -11.46
N LYS A 2 -0.35 -28.39 -12.51
CA LYS A 2 0.76 -27.46 -12.60
C LYS A 2 0.58 -26.33 -11.58
N ARG A 3 1.57 -26.15 -10.71
CA ARG A 3 1.62 -24.98 -9.81
C ARG A 3 1.80 -23.74 -10.69
N ILE A 4 0.78 -22.91 -10.77
CA ILE A 4 0.88 -21.60 -11.41
C ILE A 4 1.84 -20.78 -10.54
N ARG A 5 3.05 -20.55 -11.03
CA ARG A 5 3.98 -19.59 -10.42
C ARG A 5 3.44 -18.21 -10.73
N LEU A 6 2.93 -17.56 -9.70
CA LEU A 6 2.48 -16.19 -9.72
C LEU A 6 3.68 -15.28 -10.00
N ILE A 7 3.81 -14.81 -11.24
CA ILE A 7 4.77 -13.75 -11.60
C ILE A 7 4.02 -12.43 -11.40
N LEU A 8 4.16 -11.85 -10.22
CA LEU A 8 3.68 -10.50 -9.93
C LEU A 8 4.74 -9.47 -10.33
N LEU A 9 4.42 -8.69 -11.33
CA LEU A 9 5.18 -7.51 -11.77
C LEU A 9 4.30 -6.26 -11.68
N LEU A 10 3.85 -5.91 -10.48
CA LEU A 10 3.21 -4.60 -10.22
C LEU A 10 3.28 -4.27 -8.72
N SER A 11 4.41 -4.14 -8.21
CA SER A 11 4.87 -3.36 -7.06
C SER A 11 6.27 -3.87 -6.73
N PHE A 12 7.27 -3.25 -7.28
CA PHE A 12 8.60 -3.36 -6.72
C PHE A 12 8.63 -2.60 -5.40
N ALA A 13 7.84 -3.04 -4.44
CA ALA A 13 8.07 -2.68 -3.06
C ALA A 13 9.28 -3.48 -2.59
N ALA A 14 10.30 -2.76 -2.26
CA ALA A 14 11.62 -3.17 -1.86
C ALA A 14 11.65 -4.19 -0.71
N CYS A 15 11.39 -5.47 -1.00
CA CYS A 15 11.69 -6.54 -0.04
C CYS A 15 12.27 -7.81 -0.68
N SER A 16 12.80 -7.71 -1.93
CA SER A 16 13.59 -8.78 -2.57
C SER A 16 15.02 -8.32 -2.88
N ILE A 17 15.65 -7.50 -2.01
CA ILE A 17 16.87 -6.73 -2.32
C ILE A 17 18.16 -7.56 -2.24
N MET A 18 18.16 -8.78 -1.72
CA MET A 18 19.41 -9.51 -1.53
C MET A 18 20.12 -10.03 -2.79
N PRO A 19 19.46 -10.43 -3.91
CA PRO A 19 20.20 -10.76 -5.14
C PRO A 19 20.48 -9.57 -6.07
N VAL A 20 19.80 -8.43 -5.88
CA VAL A 20 19.94 -7.25 -6.76
C VAL A 20 21.13 -6.38 -6.35
N LEU A 21 21.55 -6.41 -5.08
CA LEU A 21 22.69 -5.65 -4.58
C LEU A 21 24.01 -5.97 -5.30
N SER A 22 24.21 -7.19 -5.78
CA SER A 22 25.43 -7.55 -6.52
C SER A 22 25.48 -7.03 -7.96
N GLN A 23 24.32 -6.73 -8.56
CA GLN A 23 24.24 -6.08 -9.88
C GLN A 23 24.25 -4.55 -9.79
N ILE A 24 23.79 -3.99 -8.69
CA ILE A 24 23.77 -2.54 -8.45
C ILE A 24 25.19 -2.01 -8.24
N GLN A 25 26.09 -2.76 -7.57
CA GLN A 25 27.48 -2.35 -7.39
C GLN A 25 28.29 -2.20 -8.70
N LYS A 26 27.85 -2.80 -9.81
CA LYS A 26 28.49 -2.62 -11.12
C LYS A 26 27.96 -1.40 -11.92
N GLN A 27 26.82 -0.82 -11.51
CA GLN A 27 26.24 0.37 -12.14
C GLN A 27 26.58 1.68 -11.40
N GLU A 28 27.11 1.60 -10.17
CA GLU A 28 27.42 2.81 -9.36
C GLU A 28 28.46 3.74 -9.97
N SER A 29 29.20 3.35 -11.01
CA SER A 29 30.19 4.23 -11.67
C SER A 29 29.62 5.16 -12.74
N GLN A 30 28.33 5.08 -13.08
CA GLN A 30 27.70 5.88 -14.14
C GLN A 30 26.76 7.00 -13.66
N TYR A 31 26.48 7.11 -12.36
CA TYR A 31 25.52 8.11 -11.83
C TYR A 31 26.19 9.20 -10.99
N SER A 32 27.39 9.68 -11.41
CA SER A 32 28.11 10.74 -10.69
C SER A 32 27.78 12.15 -11.16
N ASN A 33 26.81 12.36 -12.04
CA ASN A 33 26.34 13.69 -12.41
C ASN A 33 24.90 13.86 -11.94
N ALA A 34 24.72 14.63 -10.86
CA ALA A 34 23.43 15.20 -10.53
C ALA A 34 23.06 16.20 -11.65
N ASP A 35 22.14 15.82 -12.53
CA ASP A 35 21.52 16.76 -13.44
C ASP A 35 20.62 17.69 -12.62
N THR A 36 21.21 18.79 -12.18
CA THR A 36 20.51 19.89 -11.52
C THR A 36 19.89 20.76 -12.60
N ILE A 37 18.59 20.68 -12.78
CA ILE A 37 17.87 21.64 -13.63
C ILE A 37 17.51 22.81 -12.73
N ASN A 38 18.21 23.92 -12.88
CA ASN A 38 17.91 25.18 -12.21
C ASN A 38 17.07 26.04 -13.16
N ASP A 39 15.75 25.91 -13.10
CA ASP A 39 14.78 26.66 -13.92
C ASP A 39 14.28 27.94 -13.27
N GLY A 40 14.95 28.40 -12.19
CA GLY A 40 14.50 29.53 -11.38
C GLY A 40 13.38 29.21 -10.40
N SER A 41 13.00 27.94 -10.27
CA SER A 41 12.09 27.46 -9.23
C SER A 41 12.71 27.62 -7.84
N LYS A 42 11.86 27.75 -6.82
CA LYS A 42 12.30 27.88 -5.42
C LYS A 42 12.84 26.57 -4.83
N TYR A 43 12.85 25.47 -5.60
CA TYR A 43 13.25 24.15 -5.16
C TYR A 43 14.17 23.47 -6.19
N GLU A 44 15.02 22.55 -5.72
CA GLU A 44 15.91 21.74 -6.55
C GLU A 44 15.30 20.35 -6.75
N VAL A 45 15.30 19.84 -7.99
CA VAL A 45 14.86 18.48 -8.32
C VAL A 45 16.06 17.67 -8.80
N ARG A 46 16.26 16.49 -8.21
CA ARG A 46 17.37 15.62 -8.58
C ARG A 46 16.99 14.14 -8.49
N ARG A 47 17.74 13.30 -9.18
CA ARG A 47 17.75 11.85 -8.94
C ARG A 47 18.79 11.51 -7.90
N ALA A 48 18.35 10.86 -6.84
CA ALA A 48 19.20 10.32 -5.79
C ALA A 48 19.50 8.84 -6.02
N ARG A 49 20.16 8.19 -5.06
CA ARG A 49 20.44 6.76 -5.08
C ARG A 49 19.15 5.96 -5.32
N ALA A 50 19.29 4.78 -5.94
CA ALA A 50 18.19 3.90 -6.34
C ALA A 50 17.15 4.55 -7.29
N GLY A 51 17.50 5.66 -7.95
CA GLY A 51 16.62 6.38 -8.88
C GLY A 51 15.52 7.20 -8.21
N ILE A 52 15.57 7.36 -6.88
CA ILE A 52 14.60 8.16 -6.12
C ILE A 52 14.64 9.60 -6.62
N ILE A 53 13.47 10.15 -6.89
CA ILE A 53 13.29 11.56 -7.25
C ILE A 53 13.15 12.34 -5.95
N VAL A 54 14.01 13.35 -5.77
CA VAL A 54 13.99 14.24 -4.61
C VAL A 54 13.66 15.64 -5.08
N ILE A 55 12.63 16.23 -4.49
CA ILE A 55 12.31 17.65 -4.60
C ILE A 55 12.77 18.29 -3.30
N ASP A 56 13.91 18.98 -3.36
CA ASP A 56 14.48 19.63 -2.18
C ASP A 56 13.87 21.02 -2.02
N ASN A 57 13.02 21.16 -1.03
CA ASN A 57 12.32 22.39 -0.70
C ASN A 57 12.43 22.69 0.81
N GLY A 58 13.63 22.51 1.37
CA GLY A 58 13.85 22.69 2.81
C GLY A 58 12.99 21.75 3.65
N ALA A 59 12.22 22.33 4.58
CA ALA A 59 11.34 21.56 5.45
C ALA A 59 10.22 20.81 4.70
N GLU A 60 9.88 21.25 3.48
CA GLU A 60 8.86 20.63 2.62
C GLU A 60 9.45 19.65 1.60
N THR A 61 10.72 19.28 1.75
CA THR A 61 11.39 18.28 0.89
C THR A 61 10.56 17.02 0.80
N ARG A 62 10.41 16.51 -0.43
CA ARG A 62 9.67 15.30 -0.76
C ARG A 62 10.52 14.36 -1.60
N ALA A 63 10.39 13.08 -1.36
CA ALA A 63 11.04 12.06 -2.17
C ALA A 63 10.05 10.96 -2.54
N PHE A 64 10.19 10.39 -3.74
CA PHE A 64 9.36 9.29 -4.21
C PHE A 64 10.06 8.42 -5.24
N GLU A 65 9.60 7.19 -5.35
CA GLU A 65 10.04 6.23 -6.35
C GLU A 65 9.43 6.56 -7.71
N PRO A 66 10.18 6.46 -8.82
CA PRO A 66 9.58 6.49 -10.14
C PRO A 66 8.71 5.24 -10.35
N PHE A 67 7.56 5.41 -10.98
CA PHE A 67 6.68 4.29 -11.32
C PHE A 67 7.23 3.54 -12.54
N GLY A 68 7.48 2.24 -12.38
CA GLY A 68 8.02 1.36 -13.43
C GLY A 68 7.00 0.42 -14.06
N GLY A 69 5.72 0.49 -13.67
CA GLY A 69 4.67 -0.40 -14.17
C GLY A 69 4.42 -0.24 -15.67
N THR A 70 3.95 -1.33 -16.31
CA THR A 70 3.69 -1.38 -17.75
C THR A 70 2.27 -1.89 -18.03
N GLN A 71 1.73 -1.58 -19.21
CA GLN A 71 0.42 -2.10 -19.62
C GLN A 71 0.38 -3.63 -19.69
N VAL A 72 1.50 -4.28 -20.07
CA VAL A 72 1.60 -5.75 -20.05
C VAL A 72 1.49 -6.30 -18.64
N GLY A 73 2.19 -5.68 -17.68
CA GLY A 73 2.07 -6.03 -16.26
C GLY A 73 0.65 -5.83 -15.74
N ALA A 74 -0.01 -4.73 -16.14
CA ALA A 74 -1.40 -4.45 -15.79
C ALA A 74 -2.36 -5.54 -16.29
N MET A 75 -2.23 -5.98 -17.53
CA MET A 75 -3.03 -7.06 -18.09
C MET A 75 -2.81 -8.38 -17.35
N SER A 76 -1.54 -8.74 -17.06
CA SER A 76 -1.22 -9.96 -16.30
C SER A 76 -1.80 -9.94 -14.89
N TYR A 77 -1.82 -8.76 -14.25
CA TYR A 77 -2.46 -8.61 -12.95
C TYR A 77 -3.98 -8.79 -13.05
N ALA A 78 -4.62 -8.18 -14.06
CA ALA A 78 -6.06 -8.34 -14.30
C ALA A 78 -6.42 -9.82 -14.58
N GLU A 79 -5.63 -10.53 -15.38
CA GLU A 79 -5.81 -11.97 -15.63
C GLU A 79 -5.76 -12.80 -14.32
N MET A 80 -4.84 -12.45 -13.42
CA MET A 80 -4.77 -13.08 -12.10
C MET A 80 -6.04 -12.83 -11.29
N VAL A 81 -6.52 -11.58 -11.20
CA VAL A 81 -7.75 -11.24 -10.46
C VAL A 81 -8.96 -11.93 -11.09
N ASN A 82 -9.07 -11.95 -12.43
CA ASN A 82 -10.10 -12.66 -13.17
C ASN A 82 -10.12 -14.16 -12.82
N SER A 83 -8.94 -14.80 -12.75
CA SER A 83 -8.80 -16.21 -12.38
C SER A 83 -9.26 -16.48 -10.94
N TYR A 84 -9.01 -15.56 -10.02
CA TYR A 84 -9.53 -15.68 -8.64
C TYR A 84 -11.04 -15.53 -8.59
N LYS A 85 -11.63 -14.56 -9.33
CA LYS A 85 -13.09 -14.41 -9.41
C LYS A 85 -13.75 -15.70 -9.91
N GLN A 86 -13.23 -16.29 -10.98
CA GLN A 86 -13.72 -17.59 -11.48
C GLN A 86 -13.62 -18.69 -10.42
N ALA A 87 -12.53 -18.73 -9.65
CA ALA A 87 -12.29 -19.73 -8.62
C ALA A 87 -13.19 -19.55 -7.38
N PHE A 88 -13.60 -18.33 -7.05
CA PHE A 88 -14.50 -18.02 -5.93
C PHE A 88 -15.97 -18.21 -6.29
N GLY A 89 -16.34 -18.10 -7.57
CA GLY A 89 -17.72 -18.16 -8.03
C GLY A 89 -18.53 -16.91 -7.72
N ASP A 90 -19.86 -17.01 -7.88
CA ASP A 90 -20.76 -15.86 -7.79
C ASP A 90 -21.07 -15.42 -6.35
N SER A 91 -20.89 -16.32 -5.38
CA SER A 91 -21.18 -16.03 -3.97
C SER A 91 -20.18 -15.08 -3.30
N VAL A 92 -19.05 -14.78 -3.94
CA VAL A 92 -18.02 -13.88 -3.43
C VAL A 92 -17.93 -12.66 -4.33
N ALA A 93 -18.17 -11.49 -3.76
CA ALA A 93 -17.94 -10.22 -4.42
C ALA A 93 -16.42 -9.95 -4.52
N VAL A 94 -15.94 -9.63 -5.72
CA VAL A 94 -14.51 -9.34 -5.95
C VAL A 94 -14.34 -7.91 -6.40
N TYR A 95 -13.45 -7.20 -5.73
CA TYR A 95 -13.08 -5.81 -5.97
C TYR A 95 -11.61 -5.73 -6.35
N CYS A 96 -11.30 -4.80 -7.24
CA CYS A 96 -9.92 -4.49 -7.59
C CYS A 96 -9.65 -3.01 -7.36
N MET A 97 -8.73 -2.69 -6.45
CA MET A 97 -8.34 -1.33 -6.08
C MET A 97 -6.82 -1.22 -6.06
N THR A 98 -6.26 -0.63 -7.11
CA THR A 98 -4.82 -0.35 -7.16
C THR A 98 -4.54 1.03 -6.58
N ILE A 99 -3.52 1.09 -5.72
CA ILE A 99 -3.12 2.32 -5.03
C ILE A 99 -2.02 3.00 -5.85
N PRO A 100 -2.26 4.22 -6.40
CA PRO A 100 -1.25 4.95 -7.13
C PRO A 100 -0.08 5.36 -6.24
N ASN A 101 1.09 5.55 -6.83
CA ASN A 101 2.28 6.02 -6.14
C ASN A 101 2.28 7.55 -6.01
N ALA A 102 3.02 8.08 -5.03
CA ALA A 102 3.16 9.53 -4.83
C ALA A 102 3.65 10.27 -6.10
N VAL A 103 4.48 9.62 -6.91
CA VAL A 103 5.01 10.18 -8.16
C VAL A 103 3.93 10.57 -9.17
N ALA A 104 2.76 9.90 -9.13
CA ALA A 104 1.64 10.20 -10.01
C ALA A 104 1.11 11.64 -9.82
N TYR A 105 1.15 12.14 -8.57
CA TYR A 105 0.54 13.40 -8.17
C TYR A 105 1.53 14.55 -7.98
N TYR A 106 2.77 14.22 -7.56
CA TYR A 106 3.72 15.21 -7.08
C TYR A 106 4.98 15.35 -7.95
N CYS A 107 5.13 14.53 -9.01
CA CYS A 107 6.23 14.68 -9.93
C CYS A 107 6.08 15.98 -10.73
N PRO A 108 7.08 16.89 -10.73
CA PRO A 108 7.05 18.10 -11.55
C PRO A 108 6.97 17.73 -13.04
N GLU A 109 6.36 18.60 -13.84
CA GLU A 109 6.09 18.32 -15.26
C GLU A 109 7.39 18.06 -16.05
N GLU A 110 8.45 18.81 -15.78
CA GLU A 110 9.74 18.68 -16.45
C GLU A 110 10.40 17.30 -16.19
N GLN A 111 10.06 16.68 -15.07
CA GLN A 111 10.57 15.34 -14.68
C GLN A 111 9.62 14.20 -15.03
N ARG A 112 8.48 14.46 -15.70
CA ARG A 112 7.53 13.41 -16.08
C ARG A 112 8.15 12.30 -16.95
N SER A 113 9.18 12.61 -17.71
CA SER A 113 9.94 11.60 -18.48
C SER A 113 10.76 10.65 -17.61
N TRP A 114 10.88 10.90 -16.31
CA TRP A 114 11.62 10.05 -15.37
C TRP A 114 10.78 8.89 -14.83
N THR A 115 9.49 8.87 -15.10
CA THR A 115 8.54 7.87 -14.60
C THR A 115 7.58 7.45 -15.72
N ASN A 116 7.05 6.24 -15.66
CA ASN A 116 5.99 5.82 -16.58
C ASN A 116 4.67 6.51 -16.21
N ASN A 117 3.77 6.64 -17.19
CA ASN A 117 2.44 7.17 -16.97
C ASN A 117 1.57 6.14 -16.23
N GLU A 118 1.48 6.30 -14.90
CA GLU A 118 0.76 5.36 -14.04
C GLU A 118 -0.73 5.32 -14.34
N LYS A 119 -1.37 6.49 -14.60
CA LYS A 119 -2.81 6.53 -14.92
C LYS A 119 -3.13 5.66 -16.12
N SER A 120 -2.34 5.73 -17.20
CA SER A 120 -2.58 4.92 -18.40
C SER A 120 -2.44 3.42 -18.15
N VAL A 121 -1.54 3.03 -17.24
CA VAL A 121 -1.35 1.63 -16.83
C VAL A 121 -2.53 1.15 -16.00
N LEU A 122 -3.03 1.97 -15.07
CA LEU A 122 -4.22 1.65 -14.27
C LEU A 122 -5.48 1.57 -15.11
N ASP A 123 -5.66 2.49 -16.07
CA ASP A 123 -6.79 2.46 -17.01
C ASP A 123 -6.79 1.15 -17.83
N LYS A 124 -5.60 0.70 -18.27
CA LYS A 124 -5.45 -0.58 -18.96
C LYS A 124 -5.79 -1.77 -18.07
N LEU A 125 -5.37 -1.73 -16.81
CA LEU A 125 -5.71 -2.77 -15.82
C LEU A 125 -7.22 -2.90 -15.69
N TYR A 126 -7.89 -1.79 -15.37
CA TYR A 126 -9.35 -1.80 -15.15
C TYR A 126 -10.13 -2.20 -16.41
N ALA A 127 -9.66 -1.82 -17.61
CA ALA A 127 -10.25 -2.24 -18.86
C ALA A 127 -10.04 -3.75 -19.18
N SER A 128 -9.14 -4.42 -18.49
CA SER A 128 -8.82 -5.86 -18.67
C SER A 128 -9.48 -6.76 -17.61
N LEU A 129 -10.19 -6.18 -16.64
CA LEU A 129 -10.95 -6.95 -15.65
C LEU A 129 -12.20 -7.58 -16.28
N ASP A 130 -12.57 -8.76 -15.79
CA ASP A 130 -13.86 -9.38 -16.06
C ASP A 130 -15.00 -8.46 -15.55
N ASN A 131 -16.13 -8.42 -16.26
CA ASN A 131 -17.27 -7.56 -15.95
C ASN A 131 -17.97 -7.90 -14.64
N THR A 132 -17.68 -9.04 -14.03
CA THR A 132 -18.17 -9.47 -12.72
C THR A 132 -17.28 -8.97 -11.56
N ILE A 133 -16.16 -8.33 -11.87
CA ILE A 133 -15.27 -7.71 -10.89
C ILE A 133 -15.56 -6.23 -10.79
N ILE A 134 -15.66 -5.73 -9.58
CA ILE A 134 -15.98 -4.33 -9.30
C ILE A 134 -14.68 -3.52 -9.25
N PRO A 135 -14.41 -2.65 -10.23
CA PRO A 135 -13.25 -1.77 -10.19
C PRO A 135 -13.47 -0.64 -9.18
N VAL A 136 -12.54 -0.46 -8.24
CA VAL A 136 -12.54 0.66 -7.30
C VAL A 136 -11.46 1.64 -7.74
N LYS A 137 -11.86 2.61 -8.56
CA LYS A 137 -10.95 3.61 -9.15
C LYS A 137 -10.74 4.76 -8.17
N ILE A 138 -9.55 4.85 -7.59
CA ILE A 138 -9.24 5.86 -6.57
C ILE A 138 -8.29 6.96 -7.08
N TYR A 139 -7.81 6.87 -8.33
CA TYR A 139 -6.82 7.81 -8.86
C TYR A 139 -7.32 9.26 -8.83
N ASP A 140 -8.48 9.52 -9.41
CA ASP A 140 -9.04 10.88 -9.52
C ASP A 140 -9.53 11.37 -8.14
N GLU A 141 -9.99 10.48 -7.25
CA GLU A 141 -10.32 10.81 -5.86
C GLU A 141 -9.09 11.33 -5.11
N LEU A 142 -7.97 10.60 -5.16
CA LEU A 142 -6.73 11.02 -4.51
C LEU A 142 -6.17 12.29 -5.16
N GLU A 143 -6.30 12.46 -6.48
CA GLU A 143 -5.86 13.69 -7.15
C GLU A 143 -6.64 14.92 -6.64
N SER A 144 -7.93 14.80 -6.39
CA SER A 144 -8.76 15.89 -5.86
C SER A 144 -8.32 16.33 -4.45
N HIS A 145 -7.66 15.45 -3.70
CA HIS A 145 -7.15 15.67 -2.35
C HIS A 145 -5.63 15.87 -2.27
N LYS A 146 -4.93 16.04 -3.40
CA LYS A 146 -3.45 16.11 -3.42
C LYS A 146 -2.84 17.31 -2.68
N SER A 147 -3.64 18.34 -2.39
CA SER A 147 -3.22 19.46 -1.54
C SER A 147 -3.23 19.15 -0.05
N GLU A 148 -3.82 18.02 0.34
CA GLU A 148 -3.84 17.52 1.70
C GLU A 148 -2.68 16.53 1.90
N PRO A 149 -2.30 16.19 3.14
CA PRO A 149 -1.21 15.24 3.41
C PRO A 149 -1.66 13.78 3.17
N ILE A 150 -2.03 13.45 1.94
CA ILE A 150 -2.49 12.12 1.54
C ILE A 150 -1.34 11.16 1.20
N TYR A 151 -0.13 11.64 1.05
CA TYR A 151 1.10 10.87 0.91
C TYR A 151 2.17 11.42 1.85
N SER A 152 2.94 10.52 2.47
CA SER A 152 4.13 10.90 3.20
C SER A 152 5.15 11.56 2.26
N ARG A 153 5.88 12.56 2.77
CA ARG A 153 6.96 13.23 2.03
C ARG A 153 8.26 12.44 2.09
N THR A 154 8.48 11.73 3.18
CA THR A 154 9.74 11.02 3.49
C THR A 154 9.60 9.50 3.48
N ASP A 155 8.42 8.97 3.20
CA ASP A 155 8.15 7.53 3.09
C ASP A 155 7.57 7.16 1.72
N HIS A 156 7.77 5.92 1.28
CA HIS A 156 7.25 5.46 -0.01
C HIS A 156 5.74 5.19 0.01
N HIS A 157 5.14 5.06 1.18
CA HIS A 157 3.71 4.81 1.30
C HIS A 157 2.89 6.12 1.23
N TRP A 158 1.62 5.94 0.95
CA TRP A 158 0.65 6.97 1.23
C TRP A 158 0.53 7.27 2.72
N ALA A 159 -0.01 8.43 3.05
CA ALA A 159 -0.39 8.74 4.42
C ALA A 159 -1.75 8.09 4.77
N PRO A 160 -2.05 7.89 6.07
CA PRO A 160 -3.33 7.31 6.49
C PRO A 160 -4.56 8.09 6.01
N LEU A 161 -4.44 9.41 5.78
CA LEU A 161 -5.51 10.21 5.20
C LEU A 161 -5.84 9.79 3.75
N GLY A 162 -4.82 9.46 2.94
CA GLY A 162 -5.03 8.91 1.60
C GLY A 162 -5.77 7.57 1.65
N ALA A 163 -5.38 6.70 2.59
CA ALA A 163 -6.07 5.43 2.83
C ALA A 163 -7.52 5.62 3.26
N TYR A 164 -7.84 6.68 4.02
CA TYR A 164 -9.22 7.03 4.38
C TYR A 164 -10.06 7.32 3.13
N TYR A 165 -9.59 8.17 2.22
CA TYR A 165 -10.33 8.48 0.99
C TYR A 165 -10.52 7.25 0.10
N ALA A 166 -9.49 6.44 -0.07
CA ALA A 166 -9.58 5.19 -0.81
C ALA A 166 -10.56 4.19 -0.18
N SER A 167 -10.55 4.07 1.16
CA SER A 167 -11.50 3.23 1.90
C SER A 167 -12.94 3.69 1.75
N ARG A 168 -13.17 5.01 1.65
CA ARG A 168 -14.47 5.58 1.34
C ARG A 168 -14.97 5.14 -0.05
N CYS A 169 -14.12 5.20 -1.05
CA CYS A 169 -14.44 4.72 -2.40
C CYS A 169 -14.79 3.23 -2.39
N PHE A 170 -13.99 2.42 -1.69
CA PHE A 170 -14.27 1.00 -1.57
C PHE A 170 -15.57 0.72 -0.82
N ALA A 171 -15.81 1.36 0.32
CA ALA A 171 -17.05 1.18 1.09
C ALA A 171 -18.29 1.54 0.29
N ASN A 172 -18.24 2.60 -0.52
CA ASN A 172 -19.30 2.98 -1.45
C ASN A 172 -19.53 1.90 -2.52
N ALA A 173 -18.46 1.39 -3.13
CA ALA A 173 -18.56 0.33 -4.13
C ALA A 173 -19.09 -0.99 -3.54
N ALA A 174 -18.76 -1.28 -2.29
CA ALA A 174 -19.23 -2.47 -1.57
C ALA A 174 -20.62 -2.29 -0.96
N GLY A 175 -21.17 -1.07 -0.95
CA GLY A 175 -22.47 -0.77 -0.34
C GLY A 175 -22.49 -1.01 1.17
N VAL A 176 -21.39 -0.72 1.85
CA VAL A 176 -21.25 -0.91 3.31
C VAL A 176 -21.16 0.42 4.04
N ASN A 177 -21.43 0.39 5.35
CA ASN A 177 -21.36 1.57 6.19
C ASN A 177 -19.94 2.13 6.27
N PHE A 178 -19.80 3.44 6.10
CA PHE A 178 -18.55 4.18 6.26
C PHE A 178 -18.79 5.40 7.15
N ARG A 179 -17.80 5.77 7.94
CA ARG A 179 -17.94 6.88 8.89
C ARG A 179 -17.08 8.08 8.48
N PRO A 180 -17.54 9.32 8.77
CA PRO A 180 -16.74 10.51 8.55
C PRO A 180 -15.47 10.49 9.41
N LEU A 181 -14.44 11.23 8.99
CA LEU A 181 -13.14 11.26 9.67
C LEU A 181 -13.25 11.70 11.15
N SER A 182 -14.26 12.51 11.49
CA SER A 182 -14.58 12.91 12.85
C SER A 182 -15.01 11.75 13.78
N SER A 183 -15.27 10.56 13.24
CA SER A 183 -15.54 9.33 14.02
C SER A 183 -14.28 8.59 14.42
N TYR A 184 -13.10 9.16 14.17
CA TYR A 184 -11.81 8.57 14.48
C TYR A 184 -11.03 9.48 15.45
N ASP A 185 -10.26 8.85 16.32
CA ASP A 185 -9.30 9.54 17.20
C ASP A 185 -7.96 9.66 16.46
N ALA A 186 -7.56 10.89 16.17
CA ALA A 186 -6.29 11.16 15.50
C ALA A 186 -5.13 11.04 16.49
N LYS A 187 -4.09 10.33 16.10
CA LYS A 187 -2.83 10.19 16.82
C LYS A 187 -1.69 10.64 15.92
N THR A 188 -0.68 11.25 16.50
CA THR A 188 0.48 11.75 15.77
C THR A 188 1.77 11.15 16.31
N VAL A 189 2.65 10.74 15.41
CA VAL A 189 4.06 10.48 15.67
C VAL A 189 4.83 11.63 15.06
N HIS A 190 5.41 12.48 15.90
CA HIS A 190 6.17 13.65 15.45
C HIS A 190 7.57 13.27 14.97
N ASN A 191 8.17 14.13 14.13
CA ASN A 191 9.54 13.97 13.62
C ASN A 191 9.76 12.65 12.87
N TYR A 192 8.77 12.19 12.11
CA TYR A 192 8.87 11.00 11.29
C TYR A 192 9.74 11.24 10.07
N VAL A 193 10.70 10.34 9.85
CA VAL A 193 11.46 10.21 8.59
C VAL A 193 11.36 8.76 8.16
N GLY A 194 10.67 8.51 7.07
CA GLY A 194 10.39 7.17 6.57
C GLY A 194 11.48 6.58 5.69
N SER A 195 11.09 5.63 4.86
CA SER A 195 11.96 4.78 4.05
C SER A 195 12.72 5.53 2.95
N MET A 196 12.23 6.68 2.48
CA MET A 196 12.85 7.40 1.37
C MET A 196 14.29 7.84 1.67
N TYR A 197 14.60 8.23 2.92
CA TYR A 197 15.99 8.45 3.31
C TYR A 197 16.84 7.18 3.20
N THR A 198 16.29 6.04 3.61
CA THR A 198 17.02 4.76 3.53
C THR A 198 17.35 4.39 2.09
N PHE A 199 16.46 4.64 1.16
CA PHE A 199 16.63 4.33 -0.27
C PHE A 199 17.52 5.35 -0.97
N SER A 200 17.21 6.64 -0.83
CA SER A 200 17.92 7.72 -1.51
C SER A 200 19.29 8.03 -0.94
N LYS A 201 19.47 7.86 0.39
CA LYS A 201 20.61 8.39 1.17
C LYS A 201 20.76 9.92 1.06
N ASP A 202 19.72 10.62 0.62
CA ASP A 202 19.74 12.05 0.43
C ASP A 202 19.51 12.77 1.77
N ILE A 203 20.45 13.65 2.13
CA ILE A 203 20.44 14.32 3.43
C ILE A 203 19.28 15.32 3.56
N ALA A 204 18.79 15.91 2.44
CA ALA A 204 17.64 16.81 2.48
C ALA A 204 16.38 16.06 2.96
N VAL A 205 16.18 14.81 2.52
CA VAL A 205 15.06 13.98 2.98
C VAL A 205 15.17 13.70 4.48
N LYS A 206 16.39 13.42 4.99
CA LYS A 206 16.61 13.20 6.42
C LYS A 206 16.29 14.45 7.25
N ASN A 207 16.63 15.62 6.72
CA ASN A 207 16.50 16.89 7.41
C ASN A 207 15.09 17.52 7.28
N ALA A 208 14.15 16.85 6.63
CA ALA A 208 12.77 17.30 6.45
C ALA A 208 11.76 16.36 7.14
N PRO A 209 11.85 16.14 8.45
CA PRO A 209 10.91 15.29 9.18
C PRO A 209 9.49 15.83 9.02
N GLU A 210 8.52 14.94 9.14
CA GLU A 210 7.10 15.23 9.03
C GLU A 210 6.31 14.64 10.20
N ASP A 211 5.06 15.03 10.36
CA ASP A 211 4.12 14.40 11.28
C ASP A 211 3.43 13.22 10.60
N PHE A 212 3.52 12.06 11.20
CA PHE A 212 2.75 10.88 10.79
C PHE A 212 1.46 10.82 11.59
N VAL A 213 0.34 11.21 10.96
CA VAL A 213 -0.99 11.21 11.59
C VAL A 213 -1.75 9.96 11.19
N TYR A 214 -2.24 9.19 12.17
CA TYR A 214 -3.08 8.02 11.93
C TYR A 214 -4.37 8.10 12.75
N TYR A 215 -5.38 7.35 12.33
CA TYR A 215 -6.75 7.50 12.79
C TYR A 215 -7.27 6.18 13.36
N MET A 216 -7.68 6.20 14.62
CA MET A 216 -8.20 5.04 15.34
C MET A 216 -9.74 5.11 15.39
N PRO A 217 -10.47 4.07 14.95
CA PRO A 217 -11.94 4.09 14.95
C PRO A 217 -12.50 4.17 16.37
N GLN A 218 -13.54 4.99 16.54
CA GLN A 218 -14.25 5.18 17.80
C GLN A 218 -15.68 4.65 17.72
N GLY A 219 -16.25 4.26 18.87
CA GLY A 219 -17.63 3.83 18.95
C GLY A 219 -17.93 2.51 18.23
N ILE A 220 -16.91 1.68 18.04
CA ILE A 220 -17.04 0.31 17.54
C ILE A 220 -16.13 -0.61 18.36
N ASP A 221 -16.69 -1.70 18.85
CA ASP A 221 -15.92 -2.76 19.49
C ASP A 221 -15.30 -3.66 18.43
N TYR A 222 -14.04 -4.02 18.62
CA TYR A 222 -13.36 -5.00 17.79
C TYR A 222 -12.26 -5.73 18.56
N LYS A 223 -11.95 -6.93 18.10
CA LYS A 223 -10.82 -7.74 18.56
C LYS A 223 -10.02 -8.19 17.36
N SER A 224 -8.71 -8.35 17.52
CA SER A 224 -7.83 -8.78 16.44
C SER A 224 -6.93 -9.93 16.86
N TRP A 225 -6.77 -10.89 15.96
CA TRP A 225 -5.92 -12.07 16.10
C TRP A 225 -4.87 -12.09 15.00
N PHE A 226 -3.67 -12.43 15.40
CA PHE A 226 -2.48 -12.39 14.56
C PHE A 226 -1.91 -13.80 14.38
N ILE A 227 -1.66 -14.21 13.14
CA ILE A 227 -0.85 -15.35 12.80
C ILE A 227 0.45 -14.80 12.22
N ASN A 228 1.54 -14.91 12.99
CA ASN A 228 2.84 -14.37 12.55
C ASN A 228 3.60 -15.43 11.75
N TYR A 229 4.31 -15.00 10.71
CA TYR A 229 5.09 -15.86 9.84
C TYR A 229 6.57 -15.79 10.17
N THR A 230 7.22 -16.95 10.19
CA THR A 230 8.67 -17.08 10.27
C THR A 230 9.22 -17.18 8.87
N LEU A 231 10.17 -16.29 8.53
CA LEU A 231 10.78 -16.26 7.20
C LEU A 231 12.17 -16.88 7.21
N SER A 232 12.49 -17.62 6.14
CA SER A 232 13.86 -18.03 5.79
C SER A 232 14.08 -17.74 4.31
N LYS A 233 15.13 -16.98 4.01
CA LYS A 233 15.49 -16.56 2.63
C LYS A 233 14.27 -15.97 1.86
N GLY A 234 13.47 -15.13 2.55
CA GLY A 234 12.29 -14.46 1.98
C GLY A 234 11.07 -15.36 1.76
N LYS A 235 11.09 -16.62 2.22
CA LYS A 235 9.96 -17.54 2.14
C LYS A 235 9.44 -17.86 3.53
N THR A 236 8.13 -17.98 3.66
CA THR A 236 7.49 -18.45 4.89
C THR A 236 7.82 -19.92 5.11
N VAL A 237 8.40 -20.24 6.28
CA VAL A 237 8.81 -21.59 6.69
C VAL A 237 8.05 -22.06 7.93
N GLY A 238 7.29 -21.20 8.58
CA GLY A 238 6.48 -21.53 9.74
C GLY A 238 5.52 -20.41 10.10
N GLU A 239 4.53 -20.74 10.92
CA GLU A 239 3.54 -19.79 11.42
C GLU A 239 3.23 -20.04 12.89
N SER A 240 2.80 -18.98 13.60
CA SER A 240 2.33 -19.09 14.98
C SER A 240 0.88 -19.57 15.03
N ALA A 241 0.44 -20.07 16.20
CA ALA A 241 -0.98 -20.10 16.53
C ALA A 241 -1.55 -18.67 16.52
N PRO A 242 -2.86 -18.47 16.31
CA PRO A 242 -3.51 -17.17 16.43
C PRO A 242 -3.31 -16.57 17.83
N ILE A 243 -2.87 -15.32 17.90
CA ILE A 243 -2.62 -14.59 19.16
C ILE A 243 -3.47 -13.34 19.16
N GLU A 244 -4.31 -13.15 20.19
CA GLU A 244 -5.06 -11.89 20.36
C GLU A 244 -4.12 -10.75 20.75
N ARG A 245 -4.17 -9.63 20.00
CA ARG A 245 -3.37 -8.42 20.22
C ARG A 245 -4.13 -7.19 19.75
N ASN A 246 -3.70 -6.01 20.21
CA ASN A 246 -4.17 -4.75 19.67
C ASN A 246 -3.79 -4.61 18.19
N PHE A 247 -4.74 -4.14 17.38
CA PHE A 247 -4.52 -3.86 15.96
C PHE A 247 -3.50 -2.73 15.76
N PHE A 248 -3.58 -1.66 16.58
CA PHE A 248 -2.66 -0.54 16.52
C PHE A 248 -1.48 -0.71 17.48
N ILE A 249 -0.29 -0.43 16.98
CA ILE A 249 0.95 -0.37 17.75
C ILE A 249 1.40 1.09 17.83
N HIS A 250 1.65 1.57 19.05
CA HIS A 250 2.07 2.95 19.25
C HIS A 250 3.59 3.07 19.14
N TYR A 251 4.01 3.99 18.29
CA TYR A 251 5.42 4.34 18.11
C TYR A 251 5.71 5.68 18.77
N LYS A 252 6.92 5.83 19.30
CA LYS A 252 7.41 7.10 19.84
C LYS A 252 7.79 8.07 18.73
N ASP A 253 7.85 9.35 19.03
CA ASP A 253 8.33 10.39 18.14
C ASP A 253 9.71 10.06 17.57
N GLY A 254 9.94 10.43 16.32
CA GLY A 254 11.16 10.14 15.59
C GLY A 254 11.33 8.70 15.13
N SER A 255 10.33 7.82 15.35
CA SER A 255 10.43 6.42 14.92
C SER A 255 10.27 6.29 13.40
N ALA A 256 11.28 5.77 12.71
CA ALA A 256 11.19 5.46 11.28
C ALA A 256 10.19 4.33 10.96
N GLY A 257 9.71 3.59 11.96
CA GLY A 257 8.73 2.51 11.82
C GLY A 257 7.28 2.97 11.99
N ALA A 258 6.98 4.28 12.05
CA ALA A 258 5.64 4.77 12.37
C ALA A 258 4.53 4.20 11.45
N TYR A 259 4.81 3.97 10.17
CA TYR A 259 3.84 3.34 9.27
C TYR A 259 3.44 1.91 9.71
N CYS A 260 4.29 1.21 10.45
CA CYS A 260 3.97 -0.09 11.02
C CYS A 260 2.98 -0.02 12.21
N THR A 261 2.42 1.16 12.54
CA THR A 261 1.35 1.30 13.54
C THR A 261 0.16 0.38 13.22
N PHE A 262 -0.08 0.11 11.95
CA PHE A 262 -1.09 -0.83 11.50
C PHE A 262 -0.56 -2.26 11.58
N MET A 263 -1.04 -3.04 12.53
CA MET A 263 -0.73 -4.48 12.68
C MET A 263 0.75 -4.82 12.94
N GLY A 264 1.66 -3.86 13.02
CA GLY A 264 3.10 -4.08 13.22
C GLY A 264 3.84 -4.60 11.99
N GLY A 265 3.31 -4.38 10.78
CA GLY A 265 3.95 -4.72 9.50
C GLY A 265 3.35 -5.95 8.78
N ASP A 266 4.10 -6.53 7.85
CA ASP A 266 3.56 -7.34 6.75
C ASP A 266 3.57 -8.87 6.98
N THR A 267 4.53 -9.37 7.75
CA THR A 267 4.80 -10.83 7.84
C THR A 267 3.79 -11.57 8.71
N ARG A 268 2.51 -11.40 8.40
CA ARG A 268 1.40 -11.98 9.18
C ARG A 268 0.07 -11.98 8.43
N THR A 269 -0.86 -12.79 8.89
CA THR A 269 -2.29 -12.63 8.64
C THR A 269 -2.94 -12.06 9.88
N VAL A 270 -3.85 -11.11 9.70
CA VAL A 270 -4.61 -10.53 10.81
C VAL A 270 -6.10 -10.70 10.53
N LYS A 271 -6.82 -11.26 11.50
CA LYS A 271 -8.28 -11.32 11.51
C LYS A 271 -8.80 -10.33 12.54
N VAL A 272 -9.67 -9.42 12.12
CA VAL A 272 -10.41 -8.53 12.98
C VAL A 272 -11.88 -8.95 13.01
N VAL A 273 -12.45 -9.11 14.19
CA VAL A 273 -13.89 -9.34 14.41
C VAL A 273 -14.46 -8.10 15.06
N THR A 274 -15.47 -7.51 14.44
CA THR A 274 -16.10 -6.25 14.89
C THR A 274 -17.43 -6.52 15.60
N GLY A 275 -18.01 -5.46 16.16
CA GLY A 275 -19.36 -5.51 16.75
C GLY A 275 -20.50 -5.63 15.73
N ASN A 276 -20.22 -5.49 14.41
CA ASN A 276 -21.25 -5.66 13.37
C ASN A 276 -21.74 -7.11 13.31
N LYS A 277 -23.02 -7.27 12.89
CA LYS A 277 -23.67 -8.58 12.73
C LYS A 277 -24.36 -8.65 11.35
N ASN A 278 -23.70 -8.15 10.32
CA ASN A 278 -24.28 -8.08 8.97
C ASN A 278 -23.89 -9.28 8.07
N GLY A 279 -23.13 -10.22 8.58
CA GLY A 279 -22.67 -11.41 7.84
C GLY A 279 -21.60 -11.11 6.78
N ARG A 280 -21.18 -9.84 6.60
CA ARG A 280 -20.17 -9.45 5.61
C ARG A 280 -18.76 -9.70 6.16
N ARG A 281 -17.98 -10.48 5.43
CA ARG A 281 -16.60 -10.86 5.78
C ARG A 281 -15.68 -10.49 4.65
N LEU A 282 -14.84 -9.48 4.89
CA LEU A 282 -13.90 -8.93 3.92
C LEU A 282 -12.54 -9.63 4.04
N MET A 283 -11.96 -10.02 2.91
CA MET A 283 -10.54 -10.35 2.80
C MET A 283 -9.84 -9.27 1.97
N ILE A 284 -8.81 -8.64 2.54
CA ILE A 284 -7.93 -7.71 1.85
C ILE A 284 -6.64 -8.45 1.50
N LEU A 285 -6.41 -8.66 0.20
CA LEU A 285 -5.16 -9.18 -0.35
C LEU A 285 -4.27 -8.01 -0.74
N LYS A 286 -3.22 -7.78 0.02
CA LYS A 286 -2.45 -6.54 -0.04
C LYS A 286 -0.95 -6.77 -0.06
N ASP A 287 -0.21 -5.75 -0.45
CA ASP A 287 1.16 -5.49 -0.06
C ASP A 287 1.20 -4.46 1.10
N SER A 288 2.37 -3.87 1.40
CA SER A 288 2.50 -2.93 2.52
C SER A 288 1.64 -1.66 2.41
N TYR A 289 1.29 -1.24 1.19
CA TYR A 289 0.40 -0.09 1.00
C TYR A 289 -0.98 -0.31 1.63
N GLY A 290 -1.51 -1.54 1.53
CA GLY A 290 -2.79 -1.89 2.10
C GLY A 290 -2.85 -1.94 3.63
N ASN A 291 -1.73 -1.73 4.35
CA ASN A 291 -1.72 -1.79 5.82
C ASN A 291 -2.65 -0.74 6.46
N ALA A 292 -2.77 0.44 5.86
CA ALA A 292 -3.56 1.54 6.42
C ALA A 292 -5.07 1.44 6.14
N LEU A 293 -5.53 0.54 5.24
CA LEU A 293 -6.94 0.43 4.85
C LEU A 293 -7.85 -0.18 5.92
N PRO A 294 -7.49 -1.29 6.59
CA PRO A 294 -8.45 -2.13 7.31
C PRO A 294 -9.24 -1.41 8.39
N ALA A 295 -8.59 -0.50 9.12
CA ALA A 295 -9.21 0.19 10.26
C ALA A 295 -10.40 1.08 9.86
N TYR A 296 -10.40 1.62 8.65
CA TYR A 296 -11.52 2.42 8.13
C TYR A 296 -12.72 1.57 7.74
N LEU A 297 -12.53 0.27 7.58
CA LEU A 297 -13.55 -0.67 7.12
C LEU A 297 -14.22 -1.46 8.27
N PHE A 298 -13.79 -1.24 9.52
CA PHE A 298 -14.36 -1.92 10.68
C PHE A 298 -15.85 -1.62 10.86
N TYR A 299 -16.31 -0.43 10.47
CA TYR A 299 -17.74 -0.08 10.55
C TYR A 299 -18.62 -0.76 9.51
N GLY A 300 -18.02 -1.29 8.44
CA GLY A 300 -18.72 -1.88 7.30
C GLY A 300 -18.85 -3.40 7.33
N PHE A 301 -17.96 -4.09 8.06
CA PHE A 301 -17.85 -5.54 8.00
C PHE A 301 -17.88 -6.20 9.38
N GLU A 302 -18.44 -7.40 9.46
CA GLU A 302 -18.41 -8.23 10.67
C GLU A 302 -17.01 -8.78 10.93
N GLU A 303 -16.33 -9.20 9.86
CA GLU A 303 -14.93 -9.65 9.92
C GLU A 303 -14.11 -8.97 8.83
N VAL A 304 -12.85 -8.62 9.15
CA VAL A 304 -11.86 -8.13 8.20
C VAL A 304 -10.60 -8.98 8.31
N HIS A 305 -10.27 -9.68 7.23
CA HIS A 305 -9.09 -10.54 7.11
C HIS A 305 -8.04 -9.84 6.27
N VAL A 306 -6.89 -9.53 6.86
CA VAL A 306 -5.79 -8.84 6.18
C VAL A 306 -4.70 -9.85 5.86
N VAL A 307 -4.43 -10.04 4.59
CA VAL A 307 -3.52 -11.07 4.10
C VAL A 307 -2.50 -10.44 3.17
N ASP A 308 -1.24 -10.55 3.56
CA ASP A 308 -0.14 -10.18 2.66
C ASP A 308 0.23 -11.37 1.79
N PHE A 309 -0.11 -11.30 0.51
CA PHE A 309 0.06 -12.39 -0.43
C PHE A 309 1.54 -12.81 -0.60
N ARG A 310 2.48 -11.93 -0.31
CA ARG A 310 3.93 -12.20 -0.43
C ARG A 310 4.40 -13.26 0.58
N TYR A 311 3.74 -13.30 1.73
CA TYR A 311 4.14 -14.15 2.86
C TYR A 311 3.12 -15.23 3.20
N PHE A 312 1.91 -15.14 2.67
CA PHE A 312 0.83 -16.09 2.95
C PHE A 312 1.13 -17.48 2.36
N PRO A 313 1.32 -18.53 3.20
CA PRO A 313 1.77 -19.83 2.71
C PRO A 313 0.65 -20.75 2.22
N HIS A 314 -0.61 -20.36 2.37
CA HIS A 314 -1.76 -21.20 2.12
C HIS A 314 -2.46 -20.88 0.79
N SER A 315 -3.41 -21.74 0.42
CA SER A 315 -4.30 -21.49 -0.71
C SER A 315 -5.31 -20.39 -0.38
N ILE A 316 -5.27 -19.28 -1.12
CA ILE A 316 -6.24 -18.18 -1.00
C ILE A 316 -7.68 -18.70 -1.19
N ARG A 317 -7.91 -19.56 -2.21
CA ARG A 317 -9.23 -20.16 -2.47
C ARG A 317 -9.74 -20.95 -1.27
N LYS A 318 -8.86 -21.78 -0.67
CA LYS A 318 -9.24 -22.55 0.50
C LYS A 318 -9.52 -21.65 1.70
N TYR A 319 -8.71 -20.63 1.91
CA TYR A 319 -8.90 -19.66 2.99
C TYR A 319 -10.24 -18.92 2.88
N VAL A 320 -10.61 -18.48 1.67
CA VAL A 320 -11.90 -17.83 1.40
C VAL A 320 -13.07 -18.75 1.77
N ALA A 321 -13.00 -20.02 1.36
CA ALA A 321 -14.03 -21.00 1.68
C ALA A 321 -14.12 -21.32 3.18
N ASP A 322 -12.98 -21.63 3.82
CA ASP A 322 -12.90 -22.01 5.24
C ASP A 322 -13.37 -20.89 6.18
N ASN A 323 -13.18 -19.62 5.80
CA ASN A 323 -13.59 -18.47 6.60
C ASN A 323 -14.91 -17.84 6.14
N SER A 324 -15.61 -18.45 5.19
CA SER A 324 -16.87 -17.94 4.63
C SER A 324 -16.76 -16.46 4.21
N ILE A 325 -15.67 -16.11 3.54
CA ILE A 325 -15.43 -14.75 3.03
C ILE A 325 -16.50 -14.40 1.99
N THR A 326 -17.11 -13.25 2.12
CA THR A 326 -18.14 -12.74 1.20
C THR A 326 -17.61 -11.71 0.22
N ASP A 327 -16.52 -11.05 0.58
CA ASP A 327 -15.92 -9.93 -0.15
C ASP A 327 -14.40 -10.08 -0.21
N VAL A 328 -13.82 -9.95 -1.39
CA VAL A 328 -12.36 -9.98 -1.58
C VAL A 328 -11.92 -8.70 -2.30
N LEU A 329 -11.02 -7.97 -1.67
CA LEU A 329 -10.37 -6.77 -2.21
C LEU A 329 -8.92 -7.11 -2.58
N PHE A 330 -8.59 -6.93 -3.88
CA PHE A 330 -7.25 -7.00 -4.45
C PHE A 330 -6.65 -5.62 -4.60
#